data_b872c99f69149edc5dc1a49984f8e9a0
#
_entry.id   b872c99f69149edc5dc1a49984f8e9a0
#
_cell.length_a   1.000
_cell.length_b   1.000
_cell.length_c   1.000
_cell.angle_alpha   90.00
_cell.angle_beta   90.00
_cell.angle_gamma   90.00
#
_symmetry.space_group_name_H-M   'P 1'
#
loop_
_entity.id
_entity.type
_entity.pdbx_description
1 polymer ?
#
loop_
_entity_poly.entity_id
_entity_poly.type
_entity_poly.pdbx_seq_one_letter_code
_entity_poly.pdbx_strand_id
1 'polypeptide(L)'
;MQYSLSYYRDMRTRLKEMMSTFDDSHGKRVVIYGTTELAELAYLSLRELNIDCVGFIDGSSRKSFLSCPVSSLDRIAHWQFDRVLIADLEHAAACEEQLVQSGVPREKVLRLGLPE
;
A
#
# COMPACT_ATOMS: atom_id res chain seq x y z
N MET A 1 7.66 -17.69 1.63
CA MET A 1 6.75 -17.72 2.79
C MET A 1 5.32 -17.70 2.29
N GLN A 2 4.49 -18.57 2.81
CA GLN A 2 3.07 -18.58 2.46
C GLN A 2 2.26 -18.06 3.63
N TYR A 3 1.28 -17.24 3.32
CA TYR A 3 0.37 -16.70 4.34
C TYR A 3 -0.88 -17.58 4.41
N SER A 4 -1.36 -17.82 5.62
CA SER A 4 -2.56 -18.60 5.84
C SER A 4 -3.82 -17.80 5.46
N LEU A 5 -4.94 -18.52 5.30
CA LEU A 5 -6.23 -17.87 5.09
C LEU A 5 -6.59 -16.96 6.27
N SER A 6 -6.25 -17.38 7.48
CA SER A 6 -6.48 -16.57 8.67
C SER A 6 -5.71 -15.26 8.59
N TYR A 7 -4.47 -15.32 8.16
CA TYR A 7 -3.65 -14.12 7.97
C TYR A 7 -4.29 -13.18 6.95
N TYR A 8 -4.76 -13.73 5.83
CA TYR A 8 -5.42 -12.95 4.80
C TYR A 8 -6.67 -12.26 5.32
N ARG A 9 -7.49 -12.97 6.10
CA ARG A 9 -8.69 -12.39 6.70
C ARG A 9 -8.36 -11.25 7.65
N ASP A 10 -7.35 -11.46 8.49
CA ASP A 10 -6.93 -10.45 9.45
C ASP A 10 -6.42 -9.20 8.75
N MET A 11 -5.65 -9.38 7.69
CA MET A 11 -5.14 -8.29 6.91
C MET A 11 -6.28 -7.51 6.25
N ARG A 12 -7.25 -8.21 5.67
CA ARG A 12 -8.40 -7.58 5.04
C ARG A 12 -9.21 -6.77 6.04
N THR A 13 -9.41 -7.33 7.24
CA THR A 13 -10.12 -6.64 8.31
C THR A 13 -9.39 -5.37 8.73
N ARG A 14 -8.07 -5.43 8.90
CA ARG A 14 -7.26 -4.26 9.25
C ARG A 14 -7.34 -3.20 8.17
N LEU A 15 -7.24 -3.61 6.91
CA LEU A 15 -7.35 -2.64 5.80
C LEU A 15 -8.71 -1.98 5.79
N LYS A 16 -9.76 -2.75 6.01
CA LYS A 16 -11.12 -2.20 6.06
C LYS A 16 -11.24 -1.17 7.18
N GLU A 17 -10.72 -1.46 8.35
CA GLU A 17 -10.73 -0.53 9.47
C GLU A 17 -9.93 0.74 9.17
N MET A 18 -8.74 0.57 8.59
CA MET A 18 -7.88 1.70 8.24
C MET A 18 -8.55 2.58 7.18
N MET A 19 -9.18 1.96 6.18
CA MET A 19 -9.82 2.69 5.10
C MET A 19 -11.14 3.33 5.52
N SER A 20 -11.78 2.83 6.57
CA SER A 20 -13.04 3.39 7.05
C SER A 20 -12.86 4.78 7.68
N THR A 21 -11.62 5.17 7.99
CA THR A 21 -11.34 6.50 8.52
C THR A 21 -11.28 7.55 7.42
N PHE A 22 -11.33 7.14 6.15
CA PHE A 22 -11.25 8.07 5.04
C PHE A 22 -12.60 8.72 4.78
N ASP A 23 -12.54 9.98 4.42
CA ASP A 23 -13.72 10.70 3.96
C ASP A 23 -14.09 10.17 2.57
N ASP A 24 -15.33 9.72 2.42
CA ASP A 24 -15.81 9.17 1.15
C ASP A 24 -15.78 10.18 0.01
N SER A 25 -15.76 11.48 0.33
CA SER A 25 -15.77 12.53 -0.69
C SER A 25 -14.44 12.64 -1.43
N HIS A 26 -13.37 12.03 -0.94
CA HIS A 26 -12.03 12.19 -1.50
C HIS A 26 -11.59 11.03 -2.40
N GLY A 27 -12.47 10.11 -2.72
CA GLY A 27 -12.08 8.95 -3.48
C GLY A 27 -11.15 8.04 -2.67
N LYS A 28 -10.87 6.87 -3.23
CA LYS A 28 -10.08 5.89 -2.51
C LYS A 28 -9.01 5.35 -3.45
N ARG A 29 -7.95 6.14 -3.63
CA ARG A 29 -6.82 5.76 -4.48
C ARG A 29 -5.61 5.51 -3.61
N VAL A 30 -5.05 4.33 -3.71
CA VAL A 30 -3.96 3.88 -2.85
C VAL A 30 -2.80 3.43 -3.70
N VAL A 31 -1.59 3.83 -3.30
CA VAL A 31 -0.34 3.32 -3.86
C VAL A 31 0.22 2.33 -2.84
N ILE A 32 0.69 1.17 -3.32
CA ILE A 32 1.28 0.16 -2.44
C ILE A 32 2.80 0.24 -2.58
N TYR A 33 3.50 0.34 -1.46
CA TYR A 33 4.95 0.34 -1.42
C TYR A 33 5.43 -1.09 -1.25
N GLY A 34 6.01 -1.67 -2.31
CA GLY A 34 6.50 -3.04 -2.33
C GLY A 34 5.84 -3.89 -3.40
N THR A 35 6.49 -4.97 -3.79
CA THR A 35 5.97 -5.92 -4.78
C THR A 35 6.19 -7.36 -4.32
N THR A 36 5.96 -7.62 -3.03
CA THR A 36 6.10 -8.95 -2.41
C THR A 36 4.73 -9.62 -2.32
N GLU A 37 4.72 -10.83 -1.73
CA GLU A 37 3.45 -11.51 -1.44
C GLU A 37 2.52 -10.67 -0.57
N LEU A 38 3.09 -9.94 0.37
CA LEU A 38 2.30 -9.07 1.24
C LEU A 38 1.62 -7.96 0.42
N ALA A 39 2.34 -7.41 -0.56
CA ALA A 39 1.77 -6.40 -1.46
C ALA A 39 0.64 -7.00 -2.29
N GLU A 40 0.79 -8.24 -2.74
CA GLU A 40 -0.27 -8.92 -3.49
C GLU A 40 -1.52 -9.12 -2.63
N LEU A 41 -1.36 -9.56 -1.39
CA LEU A 41 -2.49 -9.71 -0.48
C LEU A 41 -3.17 -8.37 -0.22
N ALA A 42 -2.39 -7.31 -0.04
CA ALA A 42 -2.92 -5.96 0.14
C ALA A 42 -3.73 -5.52 -1.08
N TYR A 43 -3.18 -5.76 -2.28
CA TYR A 43 -3.85 -5.42 -3.52
C TYR A 43 -5.21 -6.12 -3.63
N LEU A 44 -5.23 -7.43 -3.36
CA LEU A 44 -6.47 -8.20 -3.44
C LEU A 44 -7.51 -7.70 -2.43
N SER A 45 -7.05 -7.35 -1.23
CA SER A 45 -7.95 -6.82 -0.20
C SER A 45 -8.52 -5.47 -0.60
N LEU A 46 -7.70 -4.60 -1.19
CA LEU A 46 -8.19 -3.31 -1.67
C LEU A 46 -9.25 -3.48 -2.75
N ARG A 47 -9.05 -4.43 -3.66
CA ARG A 47 -10.03 -4.71 -4.71
C ARG A 47 -11.37 -5.15 -4.12
N GLU A 48 -11.34 -6.01 -3.11
CA GLU A 48 -12.56 -6.46 -2.45
C GLU A 48 -13.30 -5.32 -1.76
N LEU A 49 -12.58 -4.29 -1.33
CA LEU A 49 -13.16 -3.12 -0.69
C LEU A 49 -13.52 -2.01 -1.69
N ASN A 50 -13.38 -2.28 -2.99
CA ASN A 50 -13.63 -1.32 -4.06
C ASN A 50 -12.74 -0.07 -3.95
N ILE A 51 -11.49 -0.29 -3.55
CA ILE A 51 -10.48 0.76 -3.45
C ILE A 51 -9.52 0.61 -4.63
N ASP A 52 -9.29 1.70 -5.34
CA ASP A 52 -8.40 1.67 -6.51
C ASP A 52 -6.94 1.60 -6.09
N CYS A 53 -6.22 0.63 -6.63
CA CYS A 53 -4.76 0.61 -6.53
C CYS A 53 -4.19 1.34 -7.73
N VAL A 54 -3.60 2.50 -7.48
CA VAL A 54 -3.03 3.33 -8.54
C VAL A 54 -1.78 2.67 -9.13
N GLY A 55 -1.00 2.02 -8.28
CA GLY A 55 0.22 1.36 -8.71
C GLY A 55 1.06 0.97 -7.49
N PHE A 56 2.28 0.53 -7.79
CA PHE A 56 3.23 0.07 -6.78
C PHE A 56 4.52 0.87 -6.84
N ILE A 57 5.15 1.03 -5.70
CA ILE A 57 6.47 1.63 -5.60
C ILE A 57 7.46 0.53 -5.26
N ASP A 58 8.52 0.41 -6.05
CA ASP A 58 9.53 -0.61 -5.85
C ASP A 58 10.86 -0.13 -6.43
N GLY A 59 11.95 -0.55 -5.80
CA GLY A 59 13.29 -0.22 -6.26
C GLY A 59 13.82 -1.12 -7.37
N SER A 60 13.04 -2.13 -7.78
CA SER A 60 13.46 -3.02 -8.86
C SER A 60 13.24 -2.38 -10.23
N SER A 61 13.71 -3.05 -11.28
CA SER A 61 13.48 -2.59 -12.65
C SER A 61 12.14 -3.04 -13.19
N ARG A 62 11.29 -3.63 -12.37
CA ARG A 62 9.96 -4.10 -12.76
C ARG A 62 9.09 -2.91 -13.18
N LYS A 63 8.40 -3.05 -14.29
CA LYS A 63 7.55 -1.97 -14.83
C LYS A 63 6.08 -2.17 -14.49
N SER A 64 5.67 -3.39 -14.17
CA SER A 64 4.30 -3.69 -13.83
C SER A 64 4.24 -4.82 -12.81
N PHE A 65 3.19 -4.83 -12.03
CA PHE A 65 2.91 -5.87 -11.04
C PHE A 65 1.40 -5.97 -10.91
N LEU A 66 0.86 -7.17 -11.08
CA LEU A 66 -0.58 -7.41 -11.03
C LEU A 66 -1.36 -6.47 -11.96
N SER A 67 -0.81 -6.22 -13.15
CA SER A 67 -1.37 -5.35 -14.18
C SER A 67 -1.44 -3.87 -13.79
N CYS A 68 -0.75 -3.48 -12.73
CA CYS A 68 -0.65 -2.09 -12.30
C CYS A 68 0.76 -1.57 -12.56
N PRO A 69 0.92 -0.26 -12.80
CA PRO A 69 2.27 0.27 -13.02
C PRO A 69 3.13 0.20 -11.78
N VAL A 70 4.41 0.00 -11.96
CA VAL A 70 5.41 0.05 -10.90
C VAL A 70 6.34 1.21 -11.21
N SER A 71 6.63 2.00 -10.20
CA SER A 71 7.51 3.15 -10.35
C SER A 71 8.53 3.19 -9.21
N SER A 72 9.57 3.98 -9.39
CA SER A 72 10.54 4.21 -8.33
C SER A 72 10.02 5.29 -7.39
N LEU A 73 10.59 5.32 -6.20
CA LEU A 73 10.18 6.23 -5.14
C LEU A 73 10.27 7.70 -5.54
N ASP A 74 11.27 8.05 -6.34
CA ASP A 74 11.49 9.44 -6.76
C ASP A 74 10.40 9.96 -7.70
N ARG A 75 9.56 9.09 -8.24
CA ARG A 75 8.47 9.48 -9.13
C ARG A 75 7.11 9.55 -8.46
N ILE A 76 7.04 9.25 -7.17
CA ILE A 76 5.77 9.18 -6.47
C ILE A 76 5.03 10.53 -6.48
N ALA A 77 5.75 11.63 -6.51
CA ALA A 77 5.16 12.95 -6.53
C ALA A 77 4.35 13.23 -7.80
N HIS A 78 4.56 12.46 -8.88
CA HIS A 78 3.83 12.60 -10.13
C HIS A 78 2.51 11.85 -10.15
N TRP A 79 2.26 11.02 -9.14
CA TRP A 79 1.04 10.23 -9.05
C TRP A 79 0.02 10.92 -8.15
N GLN A 80 -1.24 10.79 -8.53
CA GLN A 80 -2.33 11.26 -7.68
C GLN A 80 -2.87 10.10 -6.87
N PHE A 81 -2.85 10.25 -5.56
CA PHE A 81 -3.29 9.21 -4.64
C PHE A 81 -3.76 9.85 -3.33
N ASP A 82 -4.54 9.09 -2.59
CA ASP A 82 -5.03 9.54 -1.29
C ASP A 82 -4.19 8.99 -0.14
N ARG A 83 -3.68 7.77 -0.31
CA ARG A 83 -2.87 7.10 0.73
C ARG A 83 -1.79 6.25 0.08
N VAL A 84 -0.71 6.05 0.82
CA VAL A 84 0.34 5.08 0.47
C VAL A 84 0.33 4.00 1.54
N LEU A 85 0.21 2.75 1.12
CA LEU A 85 0.20 1.60 2.02
C LEU A 85 1.54 0.89 1.95
N ILE A 86 2.26 0.86 3.07
CA ILE A 86 3.55 0.18 3.14
C ILE A 86 3.31 -1.31 3.39
N ALA A 87 3.65 -2.13 2.39
CA ALA A 87 3.51 -3.58 2.46
C ALA A 87 4.85 -4.22 2.80
N ASP A 88 5.40 -3.84 3.93
CA ASP A 88 6.67 -4.37 4.44
C ASP A 88 6.60 -4.39 5.95
N LEU A 89 6.68 -5.58 6.54
CA LEU A 89 6.55 -5.75 7.98
C LEU A 89 7.84 -5.41 8.73
N GLU A 90 8.98 -5.62 8.09
CA GLU A 90 10.26 -5.46 8.76
C GLU A 90 10.83 -4.05 8.66
N HIS A 91 10.58 -3.39 7.54
CA HIS A 91 11.21 -2.11 7.23
C HIS A 91 10.20 -0.96 7.14
N ALA A 92 9.05 -1.12 7.77
CA ALA A 92 7.96 -0.13 7.64
C ALA A 92 8.40 1.28 8.06
N ALA A 93 9.16 1.40 9.15
CA ALA A 93 9.61 2.70 9.63
C ALA A 93 10.57 3.37 8.63
N ALA A 94 11.50 2.59 8.07
CA ALA A 94 12.43 3.11 7.07
C ALA A 94 11.70 3.51 5.79
N CYS A 95 10.73 2.72 5.37
CA CYS A 95 9.91 3.03 4.20
C CYS A 95 9.13 4.33 4.41
N GLU A 96 8.56 4.51 5.58
CA GLU A 96 7.82 5.73 5.89
C GLU A 96 8.72 6.95 5.82
N GLU A 97 9.93 6.86 6.37
CA GLU A 97 10.88 7.97 6.32
C GLU A 97 11.27 8.30 4.88
N GLN A 98 11.48 7.30 4.04
CA GLN A 98 11.79 7.50 2.63
C GLN A 98 10.64 8.20 1.91
N LEU A 99 9.41 7.81 2.20
CA LEU A 99 8.23 8.44 1.60
C LEU A 99 8.13 9.91 2.02
N VAL A 100 8.31 10.18 3.30
CA VAL A 100 8.25 11.55 3.82
C VAL A 100 9.33 12.42 3.18
N GLN A 101 10.54 11.89 3.05
CA GLN A 101 11.65 12.61 2.41
C GLN A 101 11.38 12.86 0.92
N SER A 102 10.55 12.02 0.30
CA SER A 102 10.18 12.18 -1.11
C SER A 102 8.99 13.14 -1.30
N GLY A 103 8.47 13.71 -0.23
CA GLY A 103 7.41 14.70 -0.31
C GLY A 103 6.02 14.19 0.02
N VAL A 104 5.89 12.94 0.46
CA VAL A 104 4.60 12.38 0.84
C VAL A 104 4.27 12.82 2.27
N PRO A 105 3.13 13.47 2.51
CA PRO A 105 2.74 13.83 3.87
C PRO A 105 2.61 12.57 4.74
N ARG A 106 3.13 12.64 5.96
CA ARG A 106 3.12 11.50 6.88
C ARG A 106 1.70 11.00 7.14
N GLU A 107 0.73 11.88 7.14
CA GLU A 107 -0.68 11.56 7.37
C GLU A 107 -1.28 10.70 6.27
N LYS A 108 -0.65 10.65 5.10
CA LYS A 108 -1.10 9.80 3.98
C LYS A 108 -0.47 8.41 4.02
N VAL A 109 0.48 8.18 4.91
CA VAL A 109 1.20 6.90 4.97
C VAL A 109 0.49 5.96 5.94
N LEU A 110 0.21 4.75 5.47
CA LEU A 110 -0.36 3.68 6.28
C LEU A 110 0.64 2.53 6.34
N ARG A 111 0.81 1.96 7.50
CA ARG A 111 1.67 0.78 7.68
C ARG A 111 0.80 -0.45 7.83
N LEU A 112 1.03 -1.43 6.97
CA LEU A 112 0.38 -2.72 7.09
C LEU A 112 1.22 -3.57 8.03
N GLY A 113 0.80 -3.63 9.30
CA GLY A 113 1.53 -4.37 10.31
C GLY A 113 0.90 -5.70 10.63
N LEU A 114 1.64 -6.53 11.37
CA LEU A 114 1.08 -7.76 11.89
C LEU A 114 0.07 -7.44 12.98
N PRO A 115 -1.06 -8.15 13.02
CA PRO A 115 -1.98 -8.03 14.15
C PRO A 115 -1.29 -8.54 15.40
N GLU A 116 -1.35 -7.78 16.44
CA GLU A 116 -0.84 -8.21 17.74
C GLU A 116 -1.94 -8.84 18.57
#